data_90368a0813ca0d1d32a9f9d3ef6d5ce9
#
_entry.id   90368a0813ca0d1d32a9f9d3ef6d5ce9
#
_cell.length_a   1.000
_cell.length_b   1.000
_cell.length_c   1.000
_cell.angle_alpha   90.00
_cell.angle_beta   90.00
_cell.angle_gamma   90.00
#
_symmetry.space_group_name_H-M   'P 1'
#
loop_
_entity.id
_entity.type
_entity.pdbx_description
1 polymer ?
#
loop_
_entity_poly.entity_id
_entity_poly.type
_entity_poly.pdbx_seq_one_letter_code
_entity_poly.pdbx_strand_id
1 'polypeptide(L)'
;GDDALLQVLASQIPADWNLVVTARDADAVRSLVPGVATVNRRSLSETLSSLNRVDALVLGGGSLLQDGTSFKSLFYYLLLLWIARFRGIPTLLWGQGLGPLRRRVSRTLVKHTLKGVSSVSWRDPRSLGQAQRWGLRVPMVMGPDPVWCHPSPAWCGGNRLILCWRPTPLLN
;
A
#
# COMPACT_ATOMS: atom_id res chain seq x y z
N GLY A 1 4.10 3.69 -11.14
CA GLY A 1 4.42 3.94 -9.76
C GLY A 1 3.17 4.11 -8.91
N ASP A 2 3.29 4.87 -7.82
CA ASP A 2 2.20 5.05 -6.85
C ASP A 2 0.92 5.63 -7.50
N ASP A 3 1.07 6.50 -8.49
CA ASP A 3 -0.05 7.11 -9.23
C ASP A 3 -0.87 6.05 -10.00
N ALA A 4 -0.20 5.16 -10.72
CA ALA A 4 -0.86 4.09 -11.45
C ALA A 4 -1.59 3.12 -10.49
N LEU A 5 -0.97 2.81 -9.33
CA LEU A 5 -1.61 2.00 -8.30
C LEU A 5 -2.84 2.69 -7.71
N LEU A 6 -2.79 4.01 -7.52
CA LEU A 6 -3.94 4.79 -7.05
C LEU A 6 -5.09 4.76 -8.08
N GLN A 7 -4.79 4.95 -9.37
CA GLN A 7 -5.80 4.90 -10.42
C GLN A 7 -6.46 3.50 -10.50
N VAL A 8 -5.66 2.43 -10.44
CA VAL A 8 -6.20 1.06 -10.41
C VAL A 8 -7.07 0.83 -9.19
N LEU A 9 -6.61 1.24 -7.99
CA LEU A 9 -7.41 1.11 -6.77
C LEU A 9 -8.74 1.85 -6.91
N ALA A 10 -8.69 3.11 -7.34
CA ALA A 10 -9.89 3.94 -7.50
C ALA A 10 -10.87 3.36 -8.51
N SER A 11 -10.39 2.72 -9.59
CA SER A 11 -11.25 2.08 -10.59
C SER A 11 -11.92 0.79 -10.10
N GLN A 12 -11.42 0.18 -9.04
CA GLN A 12 -11.93 -1.06 -8.45
C GLN A 12 -12.86 -0.83 -7.26
N ILE A 13 -12.89 0.39 -6.74
CA ILE A 13 -13.79 0.75 -5.64
C ILE A 13 -15.22 0.89 -6.17
N PRO A 14 -16.23 0.30 -5.49
CA PRO A 14 -17.63 0.48 -5.85
C PRO A 14 -18.04 1.97 -5.90
N ALA A 15 -18.92 2.32 -6.83
CA ALA A 15 -19.29 3.73 -7.08
C ALA A 15 -20.03 4.39 -5.92
N ASP A 16 -20.62 3.62 -5.03
CA ASP A 16 -21.30 4.05 -3.80
C ASP A 16 -20.36 4.29 -2.63
N TRP A 17 -19.06 4.01 -2.80
CA TRP A 17 -18.06 4.25 -1.78
C TRP A 17 -17.37 5.60 -1.96
N ASN A 18 -17.12 6.28 -0.85
CA ASN A 18 -16.39 7.53 -0.83
C ASN A 18 -14.90 7.29 -0.54
N LEU A 19 -14.06 7.56 -1.52
CA LEU A 19 -12.61 7.43 -1.38
C LEU A 19 -12.01 8.68 -0.74
N VAL A 20 -11.19 8.49 0.30
CA VAL A 20 -10.36 9.52 0.92
C VAL A 20 -8.90 9.12 0.80
N VAL A 21 -8.08 9.93 0.17
CA VAL A 21 -6.68 9.62 -0.11
C VAL A 21 -5.74 10.49 0.71
N THR A 22 -4.79 9.87 1.42
CA THR A 22 -3.71 10.62 2.05
C THR A 22 -2.69 11.03 0.99
N ALA A 23 -2.54 12.31 0.75
CA ALA A 23 -1.71 12.86 -0.32
C ALA A 23 -0.60 13.78 0.22
N ARG A 24 0.54 13.79 -0.45
CA ARG A 24 1.57 14.82 -0.29
C ARG A 24 1.25 16.05 -1.15
N ASP A 25 0.76 15.79 -2.34
CA ASP A 25 0.29 16.77 -3.32
C ASP A 25 -1.17 16.44 -3.64
N ALA A 26 -2.07 17.26 -3.11
CA ALA A 26 -3.50 17.05 -3.24
C ALA A 26 -3.99 17.30 -4.68
N ASP A 27 -3.40 18.26 -5.38
CA ASP A 27 -3.81 18.64 -6.72
C ASP A 27 -3.39 17.56 -7.74
N ALA A 28 -2.19 17.01 -7.58
CA ALA A 28 -1.77 15.85 -8.38
C ALA A 28 -2.71 14.66 -8.21
N VAL A 29 -3.14 14.35 -6.97
CA VAL A 29 -4.07 13.25 -6.70
C VAL A 29 -5.45 13.52 -7.29
N ARG A 30 -5.98 14.75 -7.19
CA ARG A 30 -7.28 15.12 -7.77
C ARG A 30 -7.26 15.10 -9.30
N SER A 31 -6.11 15.40 -9.92
CA SER A 31 -5.94 15.28 -11.37
C SER A 31 -5.98 13.82 -11.84
N LEU A 32 -5.50 12.89 -11.02
CA LEU A 32 -5.52 11.45 -11.33
C LEU A 32 -6.88 10.81 -11.07
N VAL A 33 -7.55 11.23 -9.99
CA VAL A 33 -8.86 10.72 -9.55
C VAL A 33 -9.78 11.91 -9.27
N PRO A 34 -10.53 12.39 -10.27
CA PRO A 34 -11.42 13.53 -10.11
C PRO A 34 -12.47 13.31 -9.01
N GLY A 35 -12.69 14.34 -8.20
CA GLY A 35 -13.68 14.31 -7.12
C GLY A 35 -13.24 13.61 -5.83
N VAL A 36 -12.04 13.05 -5.79
CA VAL A 36 -11.54 12.38 -4.58
C VAL A 36 -11.26 13.37 -3.44
N ALA A 37 -11.65 13.01 -2.24
CA ALA A 37 -11.27 13.74 -1.04
C ALA A 37 -9.81 13.45 -0.67
N THR A 38 -9.07 14.48 -0.25
CA THR A 38 -7.66 14.34 0.09
C THR A 38 -7.37 14.81 1.51
N VAL A 39 -6.45 14.12 2.18
CA VAL A 39 -5.93 14.47 3.51
C VAL A 39 -4.42 14.65 3.42
N ASN A 40 -3.90 15.67 4.06
CA ASN A 40 -2.47 15.95 4.04
C ASN A 40 -1.68 14.85 4.78
N ARG A 41 -0.93 14.04 4.03
CA ARG A 41 -0.11 12.96 4.56
C ARG A 41 0.98 13.43 5.54
N ARG A 42 1.42 14.70 5.44
CA ARG A 42 2.43 15.27 6.34
C ARG A 42 1.85 15.67 7.71
N SER A 43 0.54 15.85 7.78
CA SER A 43 -0.17 16.14 9.02
C SER A 43 -0.69 14.84 9.64
N LEU A 44 0.03 14.36 10.67
CA LEU A 44 -0.39 13.16 11.39
C LEU A 44 -1.75 13.39 12.07
N SER A 45 -1.99 14.58 12.61
CA SER A 45 -3.25 14.93 13.27
C SER A 45 -4.44 14.87 12.30
N GLU A 46 -4.30 15.42 11.09
CA GLU A 46 -5.35 15.34 10.06
C GLU A 46 -5.60 13.89 9.63
N THR A 47 -4.52 13.12 9.39
CA THR A 47 -4.64 11.70 9.02
C THR A 47 -5.34 10.90 10.12
N LEU A 48 -5.00 11.12 11.38
CA LEU A 48 -5.64 10.44 12.50
C LEU A 48 -7.09 10.88 12.74
N SER A 49 -7.39 12.16 12.50
CA SER A 49 -8.76 12.67 12.54
C SER A 49 -9.62 12.08 11.43
N SER A 50 -9.05 11.88 10.24
CA SER A 50 -9.77 11.27 9.12
C SER A 50 -10.17 9.82 9.41
N LEU A 51 -9.39 9.08 10.20
CA LEU A 51 -9.75 7.72 10.64
C LEU A 51 -11.05 7.67 11.47
N ASN A 52 -11.52 8.78 12.03
CA ASN A 52 -12.82 8.81 12.74
C ASN A 52 -14.02 8.88 11.78
N ARG A 53 -13.78 9.06 10.49
CA ARG A 53 -14.81 9.32 9.47
C ARG A 53 -14.79 8.31 8.33
N VAL A 54 -14.04 7.22 8.49
CA VAL A 54 -13.92 6.18 7.47
C VAL A 54 -14.32 4.83 8.04
N ASP A 55 -14.92 4.01 7.20
CA ASP A 55 -15.40 2.67 7.54
C ASP A 55 -14.34 1.59 7.29
N ALA A 56 -13.29 1.89 6.53
CA ALA A 56 -12.17 1.00 6.29
C ALA A 56 -10.88 1.77 6.02
N LEU A 57 -9.73 1.17 6.37
CA LEU A 57 -8.41 1.67 6.01
C LEU A 57 -7.76 0.72 5.01
N VAL A 58 -7.38 1.25 3.85
CA VAL A 58 -6.64 0.50 2.83
C VAL A 58 -5.22 1.02 2.75
N LEU A 59 -4.24 0.13 2.94
CA LEU A 59 -2.87 0.40 2.51
C LEU A 59 -2.73 -0.08 1.06
N GLY A 60 -2.74 0.86 0.14
CA GLY A 60 -2.59 0.61 -1.30
C GLY A 60 -1.21 0.06 -1.65
N GLY A 61 -1.08 -0.51 -2.83
CA GLY A 61 0.07 -1.27 -3.33
C GLY A 61 1.47 -0.75 -3.04
N GLY A 62 2.45 -1.53 -3.36
CA GLY A 62 3.85 -1.21 -3.12
C GLY A 62 4.45 -1.98 -1.93
N SER A 63 5.64 -1.59 -1.51
CA SER A 63 6.34 -2.14 -0.34
C SER A 63 6.36 -1.10 0.79
N LEU A 64 5.20 -0.82 1.36
CA LEU A 64 5.07 0.17 2.43
C LEU A 64 5.64 -0.33 3.76
N LEU A 65 5.54 -1.64 4.01
CA LEU A 65 6.02 -2.29 5.23
C LEU A 65 7.48 -2.72 5.08
N GLN A 66 8.37 -1.73 5.02
CA GLN A 66 9.81 -1.90 4.87
C GLN A 66 10.60 -0.87 5.68
N ASP A 67 11.82 -1.21 6.10
CA ASP A 67 12.75 -0.31 6.78
C ASP A 67 14.02 0.00 5.97
N GLY A 68 14.06 -0.45 4.72
CA GLY A 68 15.20 -0.25 3.83
C GLY A 68 15.42 1.20 3.43
N THR A 69 14.36 2.00 3.30
CA THR A 69 14.42 3.42 2.97
C THR A 69 14.31 4.31 4.20
N SER A 70 13.33 4.06 5.09
CA SER A 70 13.10 4.87 6.29
C SER A 70 12.34 4.11 7.37
N PHE A 71 12.93 4.04 8.56
CA PHE A 71 12.24 3.52 9.74
C PHE A 71 11.05 4.41 10.15
N LYS A 72 11.17 5.73 9.98
CA LYS A 72 10.07 6.68 10.28
C LYS A 72 8.85 6.41 9.40
N SER A 73 9.07 6.12 8.11
CA SER A 73 7.99 5.79 7.18
C SER A 73 7.30 4.48 7.58
N LEU A 74 8.07 3.45 7.91
CA LEU A 74 7.52 2.19 8.43
C LEU A 74 6.66 2.44 9.67
N PHE A 75 7.20 3.17 10.65
CA PHE A 75 6.49 3.46 11.91
C PHE A 75 5.18 4.22 11.67
N TYR A 76 5.15 5.15 10.73
CA TYR A 76 3.93 5.87 10.33
C TYR A 76 2.83 4.91 9.89
N TYR A 77 3.12 3.96 8.99
CA TYR A 77 2.13 2.98 8.54
C TYR A 77 1.69 2.02 9.64
N LEU A 78 2.62 1.58 10.49
CA LEU A 78 2.28 0.74 11.63
C LEU A 78 1.36 1.46 12.60
N LEU A 79 1.62 2.74 12.86
CA LEU A 79 0.78 3.56 13.73
C LEU A 79 -0.66 3.68 13.21
N LEU A 80 -0.82 3.92 11.90
CA LEU A 80 -2.15 3.97 11.27
C LEU A 80 -2.89 2.64 11.45
N LEU A 81 -2.23 1.51 11.21
CA LEU A 81 -2.82 0.17 11.38
C LEU A 81 -3.19 -0.11 12.85
N TRP A 82 -2.36 0.29 13.81
CA TRP A 82 -2.66 0.11 15.23
C TRP A 82 -3.85 0.94 15.67
N ILE A 83 -3.92 2.20 15.25
CA ILE A 83 -5.05 3.08 15.60
C ILE A 83 -6.33 2.59 14.93
N ALA A 84 -6.29 2.20 13.65
CA ALA A 84 -7.44 1.61 12.98
C ALA A 84 -7.94 0.36 13.73
N ARG A 85 -7.02 -0.55 14.08
CA ARG A 85 -7.34 -1.74 14.88
C ARG A 85 -7.94 -1.38 16.23
N PHE A 86 -7.35 -0.45 16.96
CA PHE A 86 -7.85 -0.01 18.28
C PHE A 86 -9.27 0.55 18.19
N ARG A 87 -9.59 1.21 17.07
CA ARG A 87 -10.91 1.79 16.79
C ARG A 87 -11.90 0.79 16.17
N GLY A 88 -11.49 -0.45 15.94
CA GLY A 88 -12.33 -1.45 15.27
C GLY A 88 -12.53 -1.21 13.76
N ILE A 89 -11.71 -0.35 13.14
CA ILE A 89 -11.79 -0.05 11.71
C ILE A 89 -11.13 -1.20 10.93
N PRO A 90 -11.85 -1.88 10.03
CA PRO A 90 -11.28 -2.89 9.15
C PRO A 90 -10.08 -2.37 8.37
N THR A 91 -9.04 -3.19 8.26
CA THR A 91 -7.81 -2.82 7.55
C THR A 91 -7.50 -3.82 6.45
N LEU A 92 -7.32 -3.31 5.24
CA LEU A 92 -6.94 -4.10 4.06
C LEU A 92 -5.55 -3.67 3.59
N LEU A 93 -4.66 -4.63 3.45
CA LEU A 93 -3.40 -4.44 2.74
C LEU A 93 -3.56 -4.96 1.31
N TRP A 94 -3.56 -4.06 0.34
CA TRP A 94 -3.85 -4.39 -1.04
C TRP A 94 -2.59 -4.36 -1.90
N GLY A 95 -2.26 -5.51 -2.55
CA GLY A 95 -1.11 -5.63 -3.44
C GLY A 95 0.23 -5.33 -2.76
N GLN A 96 0.41 -5.78 -1.51
CA GLN A 96 1.60 -5.46 -0.72
C GLN A 96 2.79 -6.37 -1.02
N GLY A 97 3.99 -5.76 -1.06
CA GLY A 97 5.26 -6.46 -0.87
C GLY A 97 5.73 -6.34 0.56
N LEU A 98 6.29 -7.39 1.12
CA LEU A 98 6.79 -7.42 2.49
C LEU A 98 8.31 -7.25 2.55
N GLY A 99 8.75 -6.14 3.07
CA GLY A 99 10.17 -5.83 3.27
C GLY A 99 10.83 -5.09 2.08
N PRO A 100 12.17 -4.92 2.12
CA PRO A 100 13.10 -5.52 3.07
C PRO A 100 12.95 -5.01 4.50
N LEU A 101 13.06 -5.93 5.48
CA LEU A 101 13.05 -5.63 6.91
C LEU A 101 14.42 -6.02 7.49
N ARG A 102 15.32 -5.05 7.57
CA ARG A 102 16.72 -5.27 7.98
C ARG A 102 16.83 -5.43 9.50
N ARG A 103 16.05 -4.64 10.25
CA ARG A 103 16.11 -4.58 11.71
C ARG A 103 15.24 -5.67 12.34
N ARG A 104 15.74 -6.33 13.40
CA ARG A 104 14.94 -7.32 14.17
C ARG A 104 13.68 -6.69 14.75
N VAL A 105 13.79 -5.45 15.28
CA VAL A 105 12.66 -4.69 15.82
C VAL A 105 11.59 -4.47 14.75
N SER A 106 11.96 -4.04 13.55
CA SER A 106 11.01 -3.86 12.44
C SER A 106 10.26 -5.14 12.11
N ARG A 107 10.96 -6.28 12.06
CA ARG A 107 10.35 -7.60 11.82
C ARG A 107 9.33 -7.95 12.88
N THR A 108 9.67 -7.75 14.16
CA THR A 108 8.77 -8.02 15.28
C THR A 108 7.55 -7.12 15.24
N LEU A 109 7.73 -5.83 15.06
CA LEU A 109 6.63 -4.86 14.98
C LEU A 109 5.68 -5.17 13.81
N VAL A 110 6.22 -5.37 12.61
CA VAL A 110 5.42 -5.71 11.43
C VAL A 110 4.67 -7.03 11.63
N LYS A 111 5.35 -8.08 12.11
CA LYS A 111 4.71 -9.37 12.42
C LYS A 111 3.54 -9.22 13.39
N HIS A 112 3.70 -8.45 14.46
CA HIS A 112 2.63 -8.22 15.44
C HIS A 112 1.48 -7.41 14.85
N THR A 113 1.78 -6.38 14.07
CA THR A 113 0.77 -5.55 13.41
C THR A 113 -0.07 -6.37 12.43
N LEU A 114 0.58 -7.18 11.60
CA LEU A 114 -0.09 -8.01 10.59
C LEU A 114 -1.02 -9.07 11.17
N LYS A 115 -0.84 -9.48 12.42
CA LYS A 115 -1.80 -10.37 13.10
C LYS A 115 -3.16 -9.73 13.36
N GLY A 116 -3.26 -8.43 13.27
CA GLY A 116 -4.46 -7.69 13.58
C GLY A 116 -5.12 -7.00 12.39
N VAL A 117 -4.62 -7.19 11.17
CA VAL A 117 -5.27 -6.68 9.96
C VAL A 117 -6.42 -7.59 9.53
N SER A 118 -7.39 -7.04 8.81
CA SER A 118 -8.57 -7.79 8.38
C SER A 118 -8.27 -8.73 7.22
N SER A 119 -7.47 -8.30 6.25
CA SER A 119 -7.01 -9.13 5.13
C SER A 119 -5.79 -8.56 4.43
N VAL A 120 -5.09 -9.42 3.69
CA VAL A 120 -3.90 -9.03 2.93
C VAL A 120 -3.92 -9.66 1.55
N SER A 121 -3.68 -8.83 0.53
CA SER A 121 -3.31 -9.28 -0.81
C SER A 121 -1.81 -9.10 -1.01
N TRP A 122 -1.08 -10.19 -1.21
CA TRP A 122 0.35 -10.18 -1.49
C TRP A 122 0.59 -10.15 -3.00
N ARG A 123 1.54 -9.33 -3.45
CA ARG A 123 1.88 -9.22 -4.87
C ARG A 123 3.01 -10.16 -5.32
N ASP A 124 3.65 -10.85 -4.38
CA ASP A 124 4.76 -11.76 -4.69
C ASP A 124 4.81 -12.96 -3.75
N PRO A 125 5.30 -14.14 -4.25
CA PRO A 125 5.37 -15.36 -3.46
C PRO A 125 6.29 -15.27 -2.25
N ARG A 126 7.32 -14.43 -2.31
CA ARG A 126 8.29 -14.24 -1.22
C ARG A 126 7.62 -13.59 -0.01
N SER A 127 6.79 -12.58 -0.25
CA SER A 127 6.01 -11.89 0.78
C SER A 127 5.01 -12.85 1.43
N LEU A 128 4.25 -13.61 0.64
CA LEU A 128 3.32 -14.61 1.14
C LEU A 128 4.05 -15.68 1.97
N GLY A 129 5.14 -16.25 1.44
CA GLY A 129 5.93 -17.25 2.16
C GLY A 129 6.53 -16.73 3.46
N GLN A 130 6.91 -15.46 3.52
CA GLN A 130 7.37 -14.84 4.78
C GLN A 130 6.22 -14.67 5.78
N ALA A 131 5.04 -14.28 5.34
CA ALA A 131 3.86 -14.18 6.17
C ALA A 131 3.46 -15.55 6.76
N GLN A 132 3.50 -16.60 5.96
CA GLN A 132 3.26 -17.99 6.38
C GLN A 132 4.30 -18.46 7.40
N ARG A 133 5.60 -18.22 7.17
CA ARG A 133 6.67 -18.53 8.15
C ARG A 133 6.49 -17.79 9.48
N TRP A 134 5.86 -16.63 9.46
CA TRP A 134 5.51 -15.91 10.69
C TRP A 134 4.28 -16.44 11.39
N GLY A 135 3.58 -17.40 10.80
CA GLY A 135 2.36 -17.99 11.35
C GLY A 135 1.19 -17.02 11.35
N LEU A 136 1.10 -16.14 10.34
CA LEU A 136 -0.06 -15.25 10.18
C LEU A 136 -1.28 -16.09 9.79
N ARG A 137 -2.41 -15.87 10.47
CA ARG A 137 -3.67 -16.59 10.25
C ARG A 137 -4.78 -15.69 9.67
N VAL A 138 -4.45 -14.45 9.35
CA VAL A 138 -5.39 -13.54 8.70
C VAL A 138 -5.70 -14.03 7.27
N PRO A 139 -6.87 -13.73 6.72
CA PRO A 139 -7.17 -14.00 5.32
C PRO A 139 -6.10 -13.41 4.40
N MET A 140 -5.48 -14.26 3.59
CA MET A 140 -4.41 -13.87 2.67
C MET A 140 -4.66 -14.44 1.30
N VAL A 141 -4.49 -13.61 0.28
CA VAL A 141 -4.47 -14.03 -1.12
C VAL A 141 -3.17 -13.60 -1.77
N MET A 142 -2.77 -14.28 -2.83
CA MET A 142 -1.68 -13.86 -3.70
C MET A 142 -2.24 -13.51 -5.06
N GLY A 143 -1.82 -12.37 -5.58
CA GLY A 143 -2.14 -11.92 -6.93
C GLY A 143 -0.92 -11.26 -7.58
N PRO A 144 -1.00 -10.91 -8.85
CA PRO A 144 0.02 -10.08 -9.49
C PRO A 144 0.07 -8.69 -8.86
N ASP A 145 1.11 -7.93 -9.18
CA ASP A 145 1.16 -6.51 -8.80
C ASP A 145 -0.07 -5.81 -9.41
N PRO A 146 -0.86 -5.09 -8.60
CA PRO A 146 -2.10 -4.48 -9.08
C PRO A 146 -1.91 -3.52 -10.26
N VAL A 147 -0.71 -2.99 -10.47
CA VAL A 147 -0.41 -2.14 -11.63
C VAL A 147 -0.70 -2.83 -12.98
N TRP A 148 -0.70 -4.15 -13.03
CA TRP A 148 -1.06 -4.91 -14.24
C TRP A 148 -2.53 -4.76 -14.65
N CYS A 149 -3.39 -4.29 -13.74
CA CYS A 149 -4.77 -3.94 -14.04
C CYS A 149 -4.91 -2.52 -14.63
N HIS A 150 -3.82 -1.74 -14.69
CA HIS A 150 -3.84 -0.42 -15.30
C HIS A 150 -4.03 -0.54 -16.82
N PRO A 151 -4.96 0.22 -17.41
CA PRO A 151 -5.14 0.23 -18.84
C PRO A 151 -3.81 0.58 -19.53
N SER A 152 -3.35 -0.29 -20.42
CA SER A 152 -2.18 0.02 -21.25
C SER A 152 -2.65 0.58 -22.60
N PRO A 153 -1.92 1.57 -23.15
CA PRO A 153 -2.20 2.01 -24.49
C PRO A 153 -2.00 0.86 -25.49
N ALA A 154 -2.80 0.85 -26.54
CA ALA A 154 -2.63 -0.11 -27.62
C ALA A 154 -1.22 0.03 -28.21
N TRP A 155 -0.60 -1.10 -28.55
CA TRP A 155 0.67 -1.10 -29.24
C TRP A 155 0.50 -0.47 -30.63
N CYS A 156 1.18 0.66 -30.85
CA CYS A 156 1.12 1.40 -32.12
C CYS A 156 2.21 0.98 -33.12
N GLY A 157 2.96 -0.04 -32.79
CA GLY A 157 4.11 -0.46 -33.60
C GLY A 157 5.38 0.34 -33.30
N GLY A 158 6.48 -0.04 -33.92
CA GLY A 158 7.78 0.60 -33.80
C GLY A 158 8.91 -0.40 -33.51
N ASN A 159 10.12 0.03 -33.77
CA ASN A 159 11.35 -0.76 -33.60
C ASN A 159 12.29 -0.16 -32.53
N ARG A 160 11.78 0.73 -31.65
CA ARG A 160 12.56 1.35 -30.59
C ARG A 160 12.20 0.70 -29.26
N LEU A 161 13.22 0.27 -28.51
CA LEU A 161 13.11 -0.24 -27.15
C LEU A 161 13.70 0.79 -26.18
N ILE A 162 12.94 1.16 -25.16
CA ILE A 162 13.43 1.96 -24.04
C ILE A 162 13.62 1.03 -22.85
N LEU A 163 14.86 0.93 -22.36
CA LEU A 163 15.20 0.22 -21.14
C LEU A 163 15.33 1.20 -20.00
N CYS A 164 14.42 1.09 -19.01
CA CYS A 164 14.51 1.81 -17.75
C CYS A 164 15.20 0.92 -16.71
N TRP A 165 16.51 1.09 -16.57
CA TRP A 165 17.30 0.32 -15.61
C TRP A 165 17.47 1.10 -14.31
N ARG A 166 17.15 0.44 -13.18
CA ARG A 166 17.42 0.97 -11.85
C ARG A 166 18.36 0.01 -11.12
N PRO A 167 19.59 0.43 -10.79
CA PRO A 167 20.47 -0.38 -9.94
C PRO A 167 19.82 -0.57 -8.57
N THR A 168 19.77 -1.80 -8.10
CA THR A 168 19.26 -2.12 -6.77
C THR A 168 20.39 -2.73 -5.94
N PRO A 169 20.55 -2.37 -4.66
CA PRO A 169 21.58 -2.94 -3.77
C PRO A 169 21.42 -4.44 -3.51
N LEU A 170 20.40 -5.07 -4.07
CA LEU A 170 20.09 -6.50 -3.89
C LEU A 170 20.68 -7.40 -5.00
N LEU A 171 21.34 -6.82 -5.99
CA LEU A 171 21.93 -7.54 -7.12
C LEU A 171 23.47 -7.54 -7.08
N ASN A 172 24.09 -7.12 -5.97
CA ASN A 172 25.51 -7.25 -5.70
C ASN A 172 25.75 -8.33 -4.67
#